data_f288446cf866060f8b145cfbdffde089
#
_entry.id   f288446cf866060f8b145cfbdffde089
#
_cell.length_a   1.000
_cell.length_b   1.000
_cell.length_c   1.000
_cell.angle_alpha   90.00
_cell.angle_beta   90.00
_cell.angle_gamma   90.00
#
_symmetry.space_group_name_H-M   'P 1'
#
loop_
_entity.id
_entity.type
_entity.pdbx_description
1 polymer ?
#
loop_
_entity_poly.entity_id
_entity_poly.type
_entity_poly.pdbx_seq_one_letter_code
_entity_poly.pdbx_strand_id
1 'polypeptide(L)'
;MPQEVVDHVRDELAELSGSGIGLLEHSHRGPHYDDVNQDAAAVVRRLAGVGDEFKVIFMPGGATVNFAFLALNYLHDGGSAVYLDTSIWAEKAIDEAEPIGDVVVGYDGRSGDTFTCPDPDRGGSDLRVPSDAKYVFYCANNTGEGTWYTEPPITDRPLVGDLTSDIFSRPWPFDRHAMTIAAGQKNLGAAGCSVVVAQRDFLAEASRRIGPILRFEDHDKADSILNTPPTFAVRVIGLMAEWTEAQGGPAVIAARNAEKAGLVWNMIDGSGGFYRSRAERRSRSDLNVTFQTESAELDAKFIEEAATHGMVNLKGLVGGMRASMYNAFPRRGAEVLVEFMKDFMDRRG
;
A
#
# COMPACT_ATOMS: atom_id res chain seq x y z
N MET A 1 14.33 -1.16 1.67
CA MET A 1 14.77 -2.01 0.55
C MET A 1 15.75 -3.06 1.06
N PRO A 2 15.80 -4.27 0.50
CA PRO A 2 16.86 -5.25 0.75
C PRO A 2 18.21 -4.73 0.23
N GLN A 3 19.31 -5.12 0.87
CA GLN A 3 20.63 -4.65 0.47
C GLN A 3 20.99 -5.12 -0.95
N GLU A 4 20.62 -6.34 -1.31
CA GLU A 4 20.82 -6.89 -2.66
C GLU A 4 20.16 -6.06 -3.77
N VAL A 5 18.97 -5.50 -3.52
CA VAL A 5 18.29 -4.59 -4.47
C VAL A 5 19.03 -3.24 -4.54
N VAL A 6 19.48 -2.72 -3.39
CA VAL A 6 20.27 -1.48 -3.34
C VAL A 6 21.57 -1.63 -4.14
N ASP A 7 22.28 -2.75 -3.96
CA ASP A 7 23.53 -3.03 -4.66
C ASP A 7 23.30 -3.17 -6.17
N HIS A 8 22.25 -3.89 -6.57
CA HIS A 8 21.87 -4.05 -7.98
C HIS A 8 21.58 -2.68 -8.64
N VAL A 9 20.73 -1.85 -7.99
CA VAL A 9 20.41 -0.51 -8.48
C VAL A 9 21.67 0.35 -8.61
N ARG A 10 22.58 0.30 -7.61
CA ARG A 10 23.85 1.04 -7.66
C ARG A 10 24.68 0.65 -8.89
N ASP A 11 24.77 -0.63 -9.18
CA ASP A 11 25.55 -1.13 -10.31
C ASP A 11 24.90 -0.71 -11.65
N GLU A 12 23.57 -0.76 -11.77
CA GLU A 12 22.84 -0.29 -12.96
C GLU A 12 22.83 1.22 -13.14
N LEU A 13 23.05 2.01 -12.09
CA LEU A 13 23.27 3.45 -12.26
C LEU A 13 24.58 3.76 -12.98
N ALA A 14 25.57 2.88 -12.91
CA ALA A 14 26.82 3.01 -13.63
C ALA A 14 26.73 2.40 -15.04
N GLU A 15 26.03 1.26 -15.18
CA GLU A 15 25.97 0.55 -16.45
C GLU A 15 24.75 -0.38 -16.46
N LEU A 16 23.85 -0.23 -17.45
CA LEU A 16 22.66 -1.05 -17.62
C LEU A 16 22.86 -2.06 -18.76
N SER A 17 22.83 -3.34 -18.42
CA SER A 17 22.69 -4.46 -19.38
C SER A 17 23.73 -4.49 -20.50
N GLY A 18 24.99 -4.16 -20.24
CA GLY A 18 26.06 -4.19 -21.23
C GLY A 18 26.04 -3.03 -22.25
N SER A 19 25.24 -2.00 -21.98
CA SER A 19 25.05 -0.86 -22.88
C SER A 19 26.20 0.17 -22.85
N GLY A 20 27.03 0.14 -21.81
CA GLY A 20 28.11 1.10 -21.56
C GLY A 20 27.64 2.42 -20.95
N ILE A 21 26.36 2.60 -20.67
CA ILE A 21 25.78 3.77 -19.99
C ILE A 21 24.81 3.35 -18.90
N GLY A 22 24.59 4.23 -17.91
CA GLY A 22 23.76 3.94 -16.76
C GLY A 22 22.25 4.08 -17.03
N LEU A 23 21.44 3.49 -16.15
CA LEU A 23 19.97 3.51 -16.23
C LEU A 23 19.38 4.91 -16.46
N LEU A 24 19.95 5.95 -15.83
CA LEU A 24 19.41 7.32 -15.92
C LEU A 24 19.74 8.03 -17.25
N GLU A 25 20.68 7.48 -18.02
CA GLU A 25 21.13 8.05 -19.30
C GLU A 25 20.39 7.45 -20.49
N HIS A 26 19.70 6.32 -20.30
CA HIS A 26 18.92 5.66 -21.34
C HIS A 26 17.68 6.47 -21.74
N SER A 27 17.40 6.50 -23.04
CA SER A 27 16.12 6.98 -23.54
C SER A 27 14.99 6.06 -23.08
N HIS A 28 13.92 6.63 -22.53
CA HIS A 28 12.70 5.88 -22.21
C HIS A 28 11.96 5.32 -23.45
N ARG A 29 12.44 5.61 -24.65
CA ARG A 29 11.93 5.10 -25.94
C ARG A 29 12.92 4.15 -26.61
N GLY A 30 13.95 3.73 -25.90
CA GLY A 30 14.95 2.80 -26.39
C GLY A 30 14.71 1.37 -25.89
N PRO A 31 15.31 0.37 -26.57
CA PRO A 31 15.04 -1.04 -26.27
C PRO A 31 15.40 -1.43 -24.82
N HIS A 32 16.47 -0.88 -24.26
CA HIS A 32 16.86 -1.20 -22.86
C HIS A 32 15.80 -0.80 -21.85
N TYR A 33 15.11 0.32 -22.06
CA TYR A 33 14.03 0.71 -21.16
C TYR A 33 12.75 -0.06 -21.46
N ASP A 34 12.49 -0.41 -22.72
CA ASP A 34 11.37 -1.28 -23.08
C ASP A 34 11.49 -2.63 -22.33
N ASP A 35 12.69 -3.21 -22.29
CA ASP A 35 12.96 -4.42 -21.53
C ASP A 35 12.66 -4.22 -20.03
N VAL A 36 13.20 -3.14 -19.43
CA VAL A 36 12.94 -2.79 -18.01
C VAL A 36 11.44 -2.69 -17.70
N ASN A 37 10.70 -2.01 -18.58
CA ASN A 37 9.26 -1.79 -18.41
C ASN A 37 8.46 -3.10 -18.53
N GLN A 38 8.78 -3.91 -19.54
CA GLN A 38 8.11 -5.19 -19.78
C GLN A 38 8.43 -6.21 -18.69
N ASP A 39 9.68 -6.34 -18.26
CA ASP A 39 10.09 -7.23 -17.17
C ASP A 39 9.42 -6.87 -15.86
N ALA A 40 9.38 -5.58 -15.51
CA ALA A 40 8.69 -5.10 -14.33
C ALA A 40 7.18 -5.41 -14.37
N ALA A 41 6.52 -5.20 -15.51
CA ALA A 41 5.10 -5.54 -15.68
C ALA A 41 4.86 -7.06 -15.60
N ALA A 42 5.75 -7.85 -16.19
CA ALA A 42 5.64 -9.31 -16.19
C ALA A 42 5.77 -9.91 -14.77
N VAL A 43 6.73 -9.46 -13.97
CA VAL A 43 6.90 -9.94 -12.60
C VAL A 43 5.74 -9.50 -11.69
N VAL A 44 5.26 -8.26 -11.83
CA VAL A 44 4.06 -7.78 -11.12
C VAL A 44 2.85 -8.65 -11.46
N ARG A 45 2.62 -8.95 -12.73
CA ARG A 45 1.52 -9.83 -13.20
C ARG A 45 1.61 -11.22 -12.58
N ARG A 46 2.80 -11.83 -12.55
CA ARG A 46 3.02 -13.15 -11.92
C ARG A 46 2.72 -13.14 -10.43
N LEU A 47 3.21 -12.13 -9.69
CA LEU A 47 2.95 -11.99 -8.26
C LEU A 47 1.49 -11.71 -7.93
N ALA A 48 0.79 -10.96 -8.79
CA ALA A 48 -0.64 -10.71 -8.67
C ALA A 48 -1.48 -11.96 -9.02
N GLY A 49 -0.92 -12.92 -9.76
CA GLY A 49 -1.61 -14.15 -10.16
C GLY A 49 -2.76 -13.91 -11.12
N VAL A 50 -2.68 -12.88 -11.97
CA VAL A 50 -3.75 -12.49 -12.91
C VAL A 50 -3.39 -12.80 -14.37
N GLY A 51 -4.42 -13.09 -15.17
CA GLY A 51 -4.29 -13.40 -16.59
C GLY A 51 -4.29 -12.15 -17.50
N ASP A 52 -4.51 -12.39 -18.81
CA ASP A 52 -4.45 -11.35 -19.85
C ASP A 52 -5.65 -10.40 -19.81
N GLU A 53 -6.70 -10.74 -19.10
CA GLU A 53 -7.87 -9.89 -18.81
C GLU A 53 -7.51 -8.71 -17.92
N PHE A 54 -6.38 -8.77 -17.20
CA PHE A 54 -5.84 -7.68 -16.41
C PHE A 54 -4.69 -6.97 -17.11
N LYS A 55 -4.54 -5.71 -16.81
CA LYS A 55 -3.43 -4.86 -17.24
C LYS A 55 -2.60 -4.41 -16.06
N VAL A 56 -1.29 -4.36 -16.25
CA VAL A 56 -0.33 -3.77 -15.32
C VAL A 56 0.15 -2.45 -15.91
N ILE A 57 -0.08 -1.36 -15.18
CA ILE A 57 0.21 0.00 -15.66
C ILE A 57 1.09 0.70 -14.62
N PHE A 58 2.16 1.34 -15.08
CA PHE A 58 2.97 2.23 -14.27
C PHE A 58 2.49 3.67 -14.43
N MET A 59 1.89 4.20 -13.36
CA MET A 59 1.33 5.55 -13.34
C MET A 59 2.32 6.53 -12.70
N PRO A 60 2.45 7.76 -13.22
CA PRO A 60 3.22 8.78 -12.55
C PRO A 60 2.57 9.19 -11.23
N GLY A 61 3.40 9.51 -10.23
CA GLY A 61 2.94 10.01 -8.93
C GLY A 61 2.69 8.91 -7.90
N GLY A 62 2.26 9.34 -6.71
CA GLY A 62 1.94 8.49 -5.58
C GLY A 62 0.44 8.18 -5.47
N ALA A 63 0.03 7.58 -4.33
CA ALA A 63 -1.35 7.16 -4.10
C ALA A 63 -2.35 8.32 -4.23
N THR A 64 -2.11 9.47 -3.60
CA THR A 64 -3.02 10.63 -3.64
C THR A 64 -3.32 11.10 -5.07
N VAL A 65 -2.30 11.16 -5.94
CA VAL A 65 -2.50 11.51 -7.36
C VAL A 65 -3.40 10.48 -8.04
N ASN A 66 -3.24 9.19 -7.73
CA ASN A 66 -4.06 8.14 -8.31
C ASN A 66 -5.48 8.12 -7.74
N PHE A 67 -5.72 8.59 -6.51
CA PHE A 67 -7.07 8.79 -5.97
C PHE A 67 -7.83 9.84 -6.79
N ALA A 68 -7.20 10.98 -7.12
CA ALA A 68 -7.76 11.98 -8.01
C ALA A 68 -7.99 11.40 -9.42
N PHE A 69 -7.04 10.63 -9.97
CA PHE A 69 -7.21 9.99 -11.28
C PHE A 69 -8.38 9.02 -11.26
N LEU A 70 -8.55 8.21 -10.22
CA LEU A 70 -9.68 7.30 -10.08
C LEU A 70 -11.02 8.05 -10.17
N ALA A 71 -11.19 9.09 -9.36
CA ALA A 71 -12.41 9.90 -9.38
C ALA A 71 -12.65 10.57 -10.76
N LEU A 72 -11.61 11.14 -11.38
CA LEU A 72 -11.70 11.74 -12.70
C LEU A 72 -12.13 10.71 -13.77
N ASN A 73 -11.61 9.49 -13.73
CA ASN A 73 -11.91 8.47 -14.73
C ASN A 73 -13.35 7.96 -14.63
N TYR A 74 -13.93 7.88 -13.42
CA TYR A 74 -15.19 7.17 -13.23
C TYR A 74 -16.34 8.02 -12.68
N LEU A 75 -16.08 9.21 -12.10
CA LEU A 75 -17.11 10.11 -11.56
C LEU A 75 -17.29 11.39 -12.36
N HIS A 76 -16.35 11.76 -13.23
CA HIS A 76 -16.39 13.00 -13.99
C HIS A 76 -17.66 13.16 -14.85
N ASP A 77 -18.23 12.08 -15.34
CA ASP A 77 -19.46 12.08 -16.15
C ASP A 77 -20.73 11.92 -15.30
N GLY A 78 -20.61 12.06 -13.97
CA GLY A 78 -21.68 11.88 -13.01
C GLY A 78 -21.76 10.48 -12.46
N GLY A 79 -22.54 10.29 -11.41
CA GLY A 79 -22.68 9.06 -10.64
C GLY A 79 -22.01 9.17 -9.27
N SER A 80 -22.19 8.12 -8.48
CA SER A 80 -21.64 8.03 -7.13
C SER A 80 -20.60 6.94 -7.01
N ALA A 81 -19.69 7.07 -6.05
CA ALA A 81 -18.84 5.98 -5.61
C ALA A 81 -18.92 5.81 -4.09
N VAL A 82 -18.69 4.60 -3.65
CA VAL A 82 -18.66 4.26 -2.23
C VAL A 82 -17.22 4.22 -1.75
N TYR A 83 -16.97 4.83 -0.60
CA TYR A 83 -15.68 4.78 0.08
C TYR A 83 -15.86 4.15 1.46
N LEU A 84 -14.98 3.21 1.79
CA LEU A 84 -14.92 2.61 3.12
C LEU A 84 -13.89 3.40 3.93
N ASP A 85 -14.38 4.31 4.78
CA ASP A 85 -13.56 5.23 5.57
C ASP A 85 -13.01 4.54 6.81
N THR A 86 -11.91 3.81 6.63
CA THR A 86 -11.22 3.07 7.70
C THR A 86 -9.89 3.69 8.11
N SER A 87 -9.46 4.79 7.46
CA SER A 87 -8.16 5.41 7.71
C SER A 87 -8.06 6.84 7.18
N ILE A 88 -7.06 7.57 7.67
CA ILE A 88 -6.67 8.88 7.13
C ILE A 88 -6.37 8.84 5.61
N TRP A 89 -6.05 7.68 5.04
CA TRP A 89 -5.80 7.53 3.61
C TRP A 89 -7.11 7.37 2.83
N ALA A 90 -8.10 6.71 3.42
CA ALA A 90 -9.46 6.67 2.88
C ALA A 90 -10.09 8.05 2.91
N GLU A 91 -9.93 8.83 4.00
CA GLU A 91 -10.35 10.24 4.07
C GLU A 91 -9.72 11.06 2.92
N LYS A 92 -8.41 10.93 2.68
CA LYS A 92 -7.76 11.62 1.57
C LYS A 92 -8.28 11.21 0.21
N ALA A 93 -8.67 9.95 0.02
CA ALA A 93 -9.28 9.52 -1.22
C ALA A 93 -10.70 10.09 -1.39
N ILE A 94 -11.44 10.26 -0.30
CA ILE A 94 -12.72 10.97 -0.26
C ILE A 94 -12.52 12.45 -0.63
N ASP A 95 -11.57 13.13 0.00
CA ASP A 95 -11.24 14.55 -0.27
C ASP A 95 -10.94 14.80 -1.76
N GLU A 96 -10.24 13.86 -2.42
CA GLU A 96 -9.93 13.95 -3.86
C GLU A 96 -11.14 13.65 -4.76
N ALA A 97 -12.12 12.89 -4.28
CA ALA A 97 -13.30 12.51 -5.07
C ALA A 97 -14.46 13.49 -4.95
N GLU A 98 -14.69 14.08 -3.77
CA GLU A 98 -15.81 14.99 -3.50
C GLU A 98 -15.94 16.18 -4.47
N PRO A 99 -14.83 16.81 -4.92
CA PRO A 99 -14.91 17.89 -5.92
C PRO A 99 -15.33 17.42 -7.32
N ILE A 100 -15.32 16.11 -7.59
CA ILE A 100 -15.48 15.52 -8.92
C ILE A 100 -16.85 14.86 -9.08
N GLY A 101 -17.35 14.18 -8.04
CA GLY A 101 -18.63 13.49 -8.11
C GLY A 101 -19.20 13.12 -6.75
N ASP A 102 -20.32 12.40 -6.74
CA ASP A 102 -21.00 12.07 -5.49
C ASP A 102 -20.24 10.96 -4.72
N VAL A 103 -19.95 11.24 -3.46
CA VAL A 103 -19.28 10.31 -2.54
C VAL A 103 -20.27 9.77 -1.51
N VAL A 104 -20.28 8.46 -1.33
CA VAL A 104 -21.04 7.78 -0.28
C VAL A 104 -20.06 7.09 0.66
N VAL A 105 -20.04 7.49 1.94
CA VAL A 105 -19.33 6.73 2.97
C VAL A 105 -20.13 5.47 3.26
N GLY A 106 -19.61 4.31 2.81
CA GLY A 106 -20.26 3.01 2.94
C GLY A 106 -19.99 2.30 4.25
N TYR A 107 -18.94 2.70 4.93
CA TYR A 107 -18.53 2.19 6.24
C TYR A 107 -17.60 3.20 6.91
N ASP A 108 -17.74 3.38 8.24
CA ASP A 108 -16.82 4.16 9.06
C ASP A 108 -16.11 3.19 10.02
N GLY A 109 -14.79 3.12 9.91
CA GLY A 109 -13.93 2.25 10.73
C GLY A 109 -13.62 2.81 12.12
N ARG A 110 -14.16 3.96 12.48
CA ARG A 110 -13.99 4.59 13.80
C ARG A 110 -15.17 4.26 14.71
N SER A 111 -14.89 3.65 15.84
CA SER A 111 -15.88 3.36 16.87
C SER A 111 -15.35 3.85 18.23
N GLY A 112 -15.72 5.06 18.62
CA GLY A 112 -15.16 5.73 19.79
C GLY A 112 -13.65 5.90 19.64
N ASP A 113 -12.86 5.29 20.52
CA ASP A 113 -11.39 5.33 20.47
C ASP A 113 -10.75 4.11 19.76
N THR A 114 -11.56 3.29 19.10
CA THR A 114 -11.11 2.06 18.44
C THR A 114 -11.18 2.18 16.93
N PHE A 115 -10.17 1.62 16.24
CA PHE A 115 -10.13 1.48 14.79
C PHE A 115 -10.41 0.04 14.37
N THR A 116 -11.24 -0.13 13.33
CA THR A 116 -11.63 -1.45 12.82
C THR A 116 -11.84 -1.42 11.31
N CYS A 117 -11.84 -2.60 10.68
CA CYS A 117 -12.27 -2.82 9.30
C CYS A 117 -13.61 -3.58 9.29
N PRO A 118 -14.37 -3.56 8.17
CA PRO A 118 -15.55 -4.39 8.00
C PRO A 118 -15.27 -5.85 8.36
N ASP A 119 -16.28 -6.52 8.91
CA ASP A 119 -16.19 -7.90 9.31
C ASP A 119 -16.46 -8.81 8.10
N PRO A 120 -15.47 -9.60 7.60
CA PRO A 120 -15.68 -10.46 6.44
C PRO A 120 -16.76 -11.53 6.68
N ASP A 121 -16.95 -11.96 7.93
CA ASP A 121 -17.99 -12.96 8.28
C ASP A 121 -19.41 -12.40 8.12
N ARG A 122 -19.57 -11.11 7.99
CA ARG A 122 -20.87 -10.46 7.70
C ARG A 122 -21.26 -10.47 6.23
N GLY A 123 -20.38 -10.92 5.34
CA GLY A 123 -20.68 -11.03 3.91
C GLY A 123 -21.04 -9.69 3.25
N GLY A 124 -20.51 -8.56 3.76
CA GLY A 124 -20.81 -7.21 3.27
C GLY A 124 -22.12 -6.59 3.78
N SER A 125 -22.84 -7.26 4.70
CA SER A 125 -24.12 -6.73 5.24
C SER A 125 -23.94 -5.51 6.16
N ASP A 126 -22.71 -5.21 6.55
CA ASP A 126 -22.31 -4.00 7.29
C ASP A 126 -21.90 -2.84 6.37
N LEU A 127 -21.94 -3.04 5.05
CA LEU A 127 -21.62 -2.04 4.07
C LEU A 127 -22.88 -1.39 3.50
N ARG A 128 -22.87 -0.06 3.38
CA ARG A 128 -23.89 0.69 2.65
C ARG A 128 -23.41 0.92 1.22
N VAL A 129 -23.88 0.11 0.26
CA VAL A 129 -23.49 0.18 -1.13
C VAL A 129 -24.72 0.37 -2.02
N PRO A 130 -24.98 1.59 -2.55
CA PRO A 130 -26.03 1.83 -3.54
C PRO A 130 -25.82 0.99 -4.80
N SER A 131 -26.94 0.52 -5.40
CA SER A 131 -26.91 -0.37 -6.56
C SER A 131 -26.40 0.31 -7.85
N ASP A 132 -26.32 1.63 -7.89
CA ASP A 132 -25.85 2.45 -9.00
C ASP A 132 -24.42 2.99 -8.79
N ALA A 133 -23.77 2.65 -7.67
CA ALA A 133 -22.40 3.05 -7.42
C ALA A 133 -21.45 2.54 -8.53
N LYS A 134 -20.58 3.44 -9.01
CA LYS A 134 -19.59 3.14 -10.05
C LYS A 134 -18.51 2.18 -9.55
N TYR A 135 -18.09 2.34 -8.29
CA TYR A 135 -17.13 1.47 -7.62
C TYR A 135 -17.25 1.58 -6.10
N VAL A 136 -16.64 0.62 -5.42
CA VAL A 136 -16.38 0.66 -3.98
C VAL A 136 -14.87 0.75 -3.78
N PHE A 137 -14.42 1.80 -3.08
CA PHE A 137 -13.01 2.04 -2.77
C PHE A 137 -12.70 1.70 -1.31
N TYR A 138 -11.53 1.10 -1.07
CA TYR A 138 -11.02 0.85 0.27
C TYR A 138 -9.48 0.87 0.30
N CYS A 139 -8.90 1.14 1.48
CA CYS A 139 -7.47 0.98 1.73
C CYS A 139 -7.23 -0.36 2.43
N ALA A 140 -6.53 -1.30 1.77
CA ALA A 140 -6.38 -2.66 2.28
C ALA A 140 -5.56 -2.74 3.58
N ASN A 141 -4.65 -1.77 3.81
CA ASN A 141 -3.88 -1.63 5.05
C ASN A 141 -3.80 -0.18 5.51
N ASN A 142 -4.30 0.09 6.71
CA ASN A 142 -4.45 1.40 7.33
C ASN A 142 -3.24 1.71 8.21
N THR A 143 -2.24 2.33 7.62
CA THR A 143 -0.91 2.49 8.24
C THR A 143 -0.88 3.43 9.45
N GLY A 144 -1.84 4.35 9.56
CA GLY A 144 -1.99 5.27 10.69
C GLY A 144 -2.66 4.60 11.88
N GLU A 145 -3.68 3.84 11.60
CA GLU A 145 -4.58 3.19 12.56
C GLU A 145 -4.05 1.83 13.06
N GLY A 146 -3.15 1.20 12.29
CA GLY A 146 -2.60 -0.12 12.59
C GLY A 146 -3.58 -1.25 12.30
N THR A 147 -4.54 -1.02 11.41
CA THR A 147 -5.54 -2.01 10.99
C THR A 147 -5.36 -2.39 9.53
N TRP A 148 -5.86 -3.55 9.14
CA TRP A 148 -5.95 -3.99 7.75
C TRP A 148 -7.18 -4.84 7.50
N TYR A 149 -7.55 -4.98 6.26
CA TYR A 149 -8.57 -5.92 5.83
C TYR A 149 -7.98 -7.32 5.76
N THR A 150 -8.57 -8.29 6.44
CA THR A 150 -8.15 -9.70 6.35
C THR A 150 -8.54 -10.32 5.02
N GLU A 151 -9.64 -9.85 4.44
CA GLU A 151 -10.13 -10.18 3.10
C GLU A 151 -10.68 -8.94 2.40
N PRO A 152 -10.73 -8.90 1.05
CA PRO A 152 -11.39 -7.82 0.32
C PRO A 152 -12.87 -7.71 0.69
N PRO A 153 -13.43 -6.50 0.73
CA PRO A 153 -14.85 -6.27 0.92
C PRO A 153 -15.72 -7.08 -0.05
N ILE A 154 -16.86 -7.56 0.41
CA ILE A 154 -17.81 -8.30 -0.41
C ILE A 154 -18.85 -7.31 -0.95
N THR A 155 -18.91 -7.17 -2.27
CA THR A 155 -19.81 -6.25 -2.97
C THR A 155 -20.07 -6.72 -4.40
N ASP A 156 -21.25 -6.38 -4.94
CA ASP A 156 -21.59 -6.61 -6.35
C ASP A 156 -21.12 -5.45 -7.26
N ARG A 157 -20.53 -4.40 -6.70
CA ARG A 157 -20.00 -3.28 -7.46
C ARG A 157 -18.51 -3.48 -7.77
N PRO A 158 -17.97 -2.87 -8.84
CA PRO A 158 -16.54 -2.87 -9.10
C PRO A 158 -15.74 -2.50 -7.86
N LEU A 159 -14.82 -3.35 -7.42
CA LEU A 159 -14.03 -3.14 -6.23
C LEU A 159 -12.68 -2.51 -6.60
N VAL A 160 -12.33 -1.42 -5.95
CA VAL A 160 -11.03 -0.74 -6.12
C VAL A 160 -10.28 -0.73 -4.80
N GLY A 161 -9.08 -1.30 -4.77
CA GLY A 161 -8.25 -1.40 -3.57
C GLY A 161 -7.00 -0.54 -3.66
N ASP A 162 -6.73 0.30 -2.63
CA ASP A 162 -5.39 0.84 -2.40
C ASP A 162 -4.56 -0.18 -1.61
N LEU A 163 -3.57 -0.77 -2.29
CA LEU A 163 -2.62 -1.73 -1.74
C LEU A 163 -1.23 -1.11 -1.52
N THR A 164 -1.12 0.20 -1.46
CA THR A 164 0.17 0.92 -1.36
C THR A 164 1.07 0.38 -0.26
N SER A 165 0.50 0.00 0.87
CA SER A 165 1.29 -0.43 2.02
C SER A 165 1.39 -1.94 2.18
N ASP A 166 0.56 -2.72 1.50
CA ASP A 166 0.53 -4.17 1.68
C ASP A 166 0.62 -4.99 0.38
N ILE A 167 0.86 -4.33 -0.76
CA ILE A 167 1.08 -5.05 -2.02
C ILE A 167 2.19 -6.10 -1.85
N PHE A 168 1.90 -7.33 -2.27
CA PHE A 168 2.78 -8.50 -2.17
C PHE A 168 3.30 -8.82 -0.76
N SER A 169 2.65 -8.30 0.28
CA SER A 169 2.97 -8.65 1.67
C SER A 169 2.35 -9.98 2.11
N ARG A 170 1.36 -10.44 1.37
CA ARG A 170 0.60 -11.67 1.55
C ARG A 170 -0.09 -12.06 0.25
N PRO A 171 -0.56 -13.32 0.11
CA PRO A 171 -1.49 -13.67 -0.96
C PRO A 171 -2.72 -12.76 -0.92
N TRP A 172 -3.08 -12.19 -2.06
CA TRP A 172 -4.22 -11.32 -2.17
C TRP A 172 -5.00 -11.64 -3.45
N PRO A 173 -6.33 -11.72 -3.43
CA PRO A 173 -7.11 -12.07 -4.61
C PRO A 173 -7.30 -10.86 -5.52
N PHE A 174 -6.28 -10.57 -6.36
CA PHE A 174 -6.32 -9.45 -7.31
C PHE A 174 -7.47 -9.60 -8.31
N ASP A 175 -7.82 -10.83 -8.67
CA ASP A 175 -8.91 -11.17 -9.59
C ASP A 175 -10.31 -10.77 -9.09
N ARG A 176 -10.47 -10.56 -7.77
CA ARG A 176 -11.71 -10.01 -7.18
C ARG A 176 -11.86 -8.51 -7.33
N HIS A 177 -10.85 -7.80 -7.85
CA HIS A 177 -10.85 -6.35 -7.98
C HIS A 177 -11.05 -5.94 -9.43
N ALA A 178 -11.80 -4.88 -9.66
CA ALA A 178 -11.81 -4.19 -10.93
C ALA A 178 -10.49 -3.43 -11.13
N MET A 179 -9.91 -2.91 -10.03
CA MET A 179 -8.62 -2.23 -10.05
C MET A 179 -7.95 -2.28 -8.66
N THR A 180 -6.63 -2.42 -8.65
CA THR A 180 -5.81 -2.17 -7.47
C THR A 180 -4.75 -1.13 -7.79
N ILE A 181 -4.45 -0.28 -6.79
CA ILE A 181 -3.47 0.80 -6.88
C ILE A 181 -2.43 0.60 -5.79
N ALA A 182 -1.14 0.71 -6.12
CA ALA A 182 -0.08 0.62 -5.15
C ALA A 182 1.06 1.60 -5.48
N ALA A 183 1.23 2.63 -4.66
CA ALA A 183 2.35 3.55 -4.84
C ALA A 183 3.67 2.95 -4.36
N GLY A 184 4.76 3.26 -5.08
CA GLY A 184 6.04 2.54 -4.97
C GLY A 184 6.83 2.73 -3.68
N GLN A 185 6.64 3.82 -2.95
CA GLN A 185 7.51 4.25 -1.83
C GLN A 185 7.53 3.35 -0.58
N LYS A 186 6.74 2.29 -0.53
CA LYS A 186 6.67 1.34 0.59
C LYS A 186 7.25 -0.02 0.19
N ASN A 187 6.43 -1.04 -0.02
CA ASN A 187 6.91 -2.39 -0.37
C ASN A 187 7.58 -2.47 -1.76
N LEU A 188 7.25 -1.58 -2.68
CA LEU A 188 7.82 -1.55 -4.02
C LEU A 188 9.08 -0.65 -4.15
N GLY A 189 9.53 -0.01 -3.07
CA GLY A 189 10.87 0.57 -2.93
C GLY A 189 11.04 2.03 -3.34
N ALA A 190 10.49 2.52 -4.44
CA ALA A 190 10.76 3.88 -4.94
C ALA A 190 9.52 4.76 -5.02
N ALA A 191 9.66 6.03 -4.60
CA ALA A 191 8.64 7.06 -4.77
C ALA A 191 8.57 7.55 -6.23
N GLY A 192 7.45 8.18 -6.59
CA GLY A 192 7.25 8.84 -7.89
C GLY A 192 6.56 7.99 -8.94
N CYS A 193 6.29 6.73 -8.66
CA CYS A 193 5.55 5.81 -9.50
C CYS A 193 4.54 5.02 -8.68
N SER A 194 3.43 4.66 -9.31
CA SER A 194 2.46 3.70 -8.77
C SER A 194 2.24 2.57 -9.76
N VAL A 195 1.98 1.36 -9.23
CA VAL A 195 1.52 0.21 -9.99
C VAL A 195 0.00 0.17 -9.93
N VAL A 196 -0.64 0.07 -11.07
CA VAL A 196 -2.08 -0.20 -11.19
C VAL A 196 -2.25 -1.56 -11.85
N VAL A 197 -3.00 -2.45 -11.21
CA VAL A 197 -3.43 -3.72 -11.80
C VAL A 197 -4.95 -3.64 -11.97
N ALA A 198 -5.44 -3.66 -13.20
CA ALA A 198 -6.84 -3.39 -13.48
C ALA A 198 -7.42 -4.31 -14.56
N GLN A 199 -8.69 -4.64 -14.45
CA GLN A 199 -9.45 -5.32 -15.47
C GLN A 199 -9.56 -4.45 -16.72
N ARG A 200 -9.35 -5.05 -17.88
CA ARG A 200 -9.42 -4.36 -19.18
C ARG A 200 -10.79 -3.70 -19.40
N ASP A 201 -11.86 -4.40 -19.05
CA ASP A 201 -13.22 -3.88 -19.23
C ASP A 201 -13.48 -2.66 -18.34
N PHE A 202 -12.99 -2.68 -17.10
CA PHE A 202 -13.10 -1.52 -16.20
C PHE A 202 -12.30 -0.33 -16.72
N LEU A 203 -11.09 -0.53 -17.26
CA LEU A 203 -10.33 0.55 -17.90
C LEU A 203 -11.08 1.20 -19.07
N ALA A 204 -11.85 0.40 -19.84
CA ALA A 204 -12.62 0.91 -20.98
C ALA A 204 -13.82 1.80 -20.57
N GLU A 205 -14.29 1.74 -19.33
CA GLU A 205 -15.36 2.57 -18.79
C GLU A 205 -14.92 4.01 -18.45
N ALA A 206 -13.60 4.30 -18.52
CA ALA A 206 -13.06 5.61 -18.19
C ALA A 206 -13.67 6.75 -19.01
N SER A 207 -13.95 7.89 -18.38
CA SER A 207 -14.50 9.08 -19.03
C SER A 207 -13.66 9.53 -20.23
N ARG A 208 -14.31 9.81 -21.35
CA ARG A 208 -13.67 10.38 -22.54
C ARG A 208 -13.58 11.92 -22.48
N ARG A 209 -14.13 12.54 -21.45
CA ARG A 209 -14.19 13.99 -21.30
C ARG A 209 -13.02 14.59 -20.52
N ILE A 210 -12.09 13.75 -20.07
CA ILE A 210 -10.84 14.15 -19.43
C ILE A 210 -9.66 14.01 -20.40
N GLY A 211 -8.57 14.73 -20.14
CA GLY A 211 -7.37 14.67 -20.98
C GLY A 211 -6.74 13.27 -21.00
N PRO A 212 -6.16 12.82 -22.13
CA PRO A 212 -5.56 11.49 -22.26
C PRO A 212 -4.56 11.14 -21.15
N ILE A 213 -3.76 12.09 -20.72
CA ILE A 213 -2.74 11.90 -19.68
C ILE A 213 -3.33 11.54 -18.31
N LEU A 214 -4.62 11.79 -18.10
CA LEU A 214 -5.35 11.48 -16.87
C LEU A 214 -6.09 10.15 -16.94
N ARG A 215 -6.15 9.50 -18.12
CA ARG A 215 -6.90 8.26 -18.33
C ARG A 215 -6.01 7.04 -18.16
N PHE A 216 -6.39 6.13 -17.28
CA PHE A 216 -5.70 4.85 -17.10
C PHE A 216 -5.64 4.03 -18.39
N GLU A 217 -6.73 4.03 -19.19
CA GLU A 217 -6.80 3.31 -20.47
C GLU A 217 -5.77 3.79 -21.49
N ASP A 218 -5.48 5.12 -21.53
CA ASP A 218 -4.48 5.63 -22.47
C ASP A 218 -3.05 5.30 -22.04
N HIS A 219 -2.79 5.23 -20.74
CA HIS A 219 -1.53 4.70 -20.21
C HIS A 219 -1.37 3.22 -20.53
N ASP A 220 -2.43 2.40 -20.43
CA ASP A 220 -2.41 0.99 -20.86
C ASP A 220 -2.08 0.85 -22.36
N LYS A 221 -2.78 1.59 -23.21
CA LYS A 221 -2.57 1.56 -24.67
C LYS A 221 -1.16 1.98 -25.10
N ALA A 222 -0.48 2.74 -24.27
CA ALA A 222 0.90 3.22 -24.49
C ALA A 222 1.92 2.41 -23.68
N ASP A 223 1.57 1.22 -23.17
CA ASP A 223 2.43 0.38 -22.34
C ASP A 223 3.14 1.18 -21.23
N SER A 224 2.39 2.07 -20.57
CA SER A 224 2.87 2.99 -19.53
C SER A 224 3.85 4.08 -20.02
N ILE A 225 4.08 4.21 -21.32
CA ILE A 225 5.00 5.19 -21.92
C ILE A 225 4.21 6.30 -22.69
N LEU A 226 3.04 6.68 -22.15
CA LEU A 226 2.25 7.77 -22.74
C LEU A 226 2.96 9.12 -22.66
N ASN A 227 3.68 9.36 -21.57
CA ASN A 227 4.63 10.45 -21.37
C ASN A 227 5.97 9.86 -20.93
N THR A 228 6.96 10.71 -20.63
CA THR A 228 8.23 10.25 -20.05
C THR A 228 7.96 9.64 -18.68
N PRO A 229 8.14 8.32 -18.51
CA PRO A 229 7.86 7.64 -17.25
C PRO A 229 8.98 7.88 -16.23
N PRO A 230 8.74 7.65 -14.95
CA PRO A 230 9.79 7.68 -13.91
C PRO A 230 10.66 6.40 -14.01
N THR A 231 11.54 6.34 -15.00
CA THR A 231 12.32 5.16 -15.40
C THR A 231 13.03 4.46 -14.24
N PHE A 232 13.69 5.24 -13.39
CA PHE A 232 14.33 4.73 -12.18
C PHE A 232 13.33 4.02 -11.23
N ALA A 233 12.19 4.64 -10.99
CA ALA A 233 11.19 4.07 -10.07
C ALA A 233 10.58 2.79 -10.64
N VAL A 234 10.32 2.72 -11.95
CA VAL A 234 9.82 1.50 -12.61
C VAL A 234 10.85 0.36 -12.47
N ARG A 235 12.15 0.64 -12.68
CA ARG A 235 13.20 -0.37 -12.50
C ARG A 235 13.25 -0.88 -11.06
N VAL A 236 13.23 0.03 -10.07
CA VAL A 236 13.23 -0.36 -8.65
C VAL A 236 12.01 -1.20 -8.30
N ILE A 237 10.83 -0.86 -8.83
CA ILE A 237 9.60 -1.65 -8.64
C ILE A 237 9.79 -3.07 -9.18
N GLY A 238 10.35 -3.21 -10.40
CA GLY A 238 10.66 -4.52 -10.99
C GLY A 238 11.60 -5.32 -10.09
N LEU A 239 12.72 -4.75 -9.68
CA LEU A 239 13.69 -5.41 -8.79
C LEU A 239 13.11 -5.82 -7.42
N MET A 240 12.24 -4.99 -6.85
CA MET A 240 11.56 -5.33 -5.59
C MET A 240 10.54 -6.46 -5.77
N ALA A 241 9.86 -6.51 -6.90
CA ALA A 241 8.95 -7.60 -7.24
C ALA A 241 9.73 -8.90 -7.50
N GLU A 242 10.82 -8.86 -8.26
CA GLU A 242 11.75 -9.99 -8.47
C GLU A 242 12.31 -10.51 -7.14
N TRP A 243 12.72 -9.60 -6.26
CA TRP A 243 13.17 -9.96 -4.91
C TRP A 243 12.07 -10.68 -4.13
N THR A 244 10.84 -10.18 -4.17
CA THR A 244 9.70 -10.81 -3.48
C THR A 244 9.45 -12.23 -4.03
N GLU A 245 9.50 -12.41 -5.34
CA GLU A 245 9.37 -13.72 -6.01
C GLU A 245 10.51 -14.68 -5.56
N ALA A 246 11.76 -14.20 -5.57
CA ALA A 246 12.94 -14.95 -5.13
C ALA A 246 12.91 -15.34 -3.63
N GLN A 247 12.23 -14.55 -2.78
CA GLN A 247 12.03 -14.89 -1.37
C GLN A 247 11.00 -16.02 -1.15
N GLY A 248 10.37 -16.55 -2.21
CA GLY A 248 9.31 -17.55 -2.15
C GLY A 248 7.90 -16.98 -2.30
N GLY A 249 7.80 -15.73 -2.71
CA GLY A 249 6.53 -15.06 -3.01
C GLY A 249 5.72 -14.60 -1.81
N PRO A 250 4.52 -14.07 -2.04
CA PRO A 250 3.70 -13.43 -1.00
C PRO A 250 3.35 -14.33 0.20
N ALA A 251 3.24 -15.64 0.02
CA ALA A 251 2.93 -16.56 1.12
C ALA A 251 4.07 -16.66 2.15
N VAL A 252 5.31 -16.72 1.68
CA VAL A 252 6.49 -16.74 2.56
C VAL A 252 6.70 -15.38 3.22
N ILE A 253 6.48 -14.31 2.47
CA ILE A 253 6.55 -12.94 3.00
C ILE A 253 5.51 -12.75 4.10
N ALA A 254 4.27 -13.22 3.92
CA ALA A 254 3.22 -13.15 4.94
C ALA A 254 3.62 -13.81 6.26
N ALA A 255 4.19 -15.01 6.21
CA ALA A 255 4.65 -15.70 7.40
C ALA A 255 5.72 -14.89 8.16
N ARG A 256 6.67 -14.30 7.44
CA ARG A 256 7.72 -13.44 8.03
C ARG A 256 7.13 -12.15 8.61
N ASN A 257 6.14 -11.54 7.95
CA ASN A 257 5.47 -10.34 8.45
C ASN A 257 4.68 -10.63 9.71
N ALA A 258 3.89 -11.70 9.73
CA ALA A 258 3.15 -12.16 10.92
C ALA A 258 4.07 -12.43 12.11
N GLU A 259 5.23 -13.05 11.88
CA GLU A 259 6.22 -13.29 12.93
C GLU A 259 6.75 -11.97 13.53
N LYS A 260 7.14 -10.99 12.69
CA LYS A 260 7.61 -9.68 13.14
C LYS A 260 6.54 -8.92 13.92
N ALA A 261 5.33 -8.83 13.38
CA ALA A 261 4.22 -8.14 14.01
C ALA A 261 3.80 -8.83 15.31
N GLY A 262 3.78 -10.16 15.32
CA GLY A 262 3.44 -10.97 16.48
C GLY A 262 4.34 -10.68 17.69
N LEU A 263 5.64 -10.44 17.48
CA LEU A 263 6.55 -10.05 18.56
C LEU A 263 6.06 -8.77 19.24
N VAL A 264 5.72 -7.75 18.47
CA VAL A 264 5.32 -6.43 19.02
C VAL A 264 3.89 -6.50 19.57
N TRP A 265 2.95 -7.16 18.89
CA TRP A 265 1.59 -7.35 19.39
C TRP A 265 1.56 -8.11 20.73
N ASN A 266 2.37 -9.17 20.86
CA ASN A 266 2.46 -9.95 22.10
C ASN A 266 3.05 -9.09 23.25
N MET A 267 4.01 -8.21 22.97
CA MET A 267 4.54 -7.27 23.95
C MET A 267 3.47 -6.30 24.44
N ILE A 268 2.66 -5.75 23.51
CA ILE A 268 1.55 -4.85 23.85
C ILE A 268 0.53 -5.57 24.73
N ASP A 269 0.04 -6.73 24.27
CA ASP A 269 -0.99 -7.51 24.95
C ASP A 269 -0.52 -8.04 26.32
N GLY A 270 0.77 -8.37 26.45
CA GLY A 270 1.38 -8.86 27.69
C GLY A 270 1.82 -7.75 28.68
N SER A 271 1.71 -6.47 28.32
CA SER A 271 2.22 -5.35 29.11
C SER A 271 1.39 -4.99 30.34
N GLY A 272 0.33 -5.74 30.65
CA GLY A 272 -0.57 -5.39 31.75
C GLY A 272 -1.33 -4.07 31.58
N GLY A 273 -1.39 -3.54 30.34
CA GLY A 273 -2.06 -2.29 30.02
C GLY A 273 -1.13 -1.07 29.99
N PHE A 274 0.17 -1.25 30.22
CA PHE A 274 1.16 -0.18 30.06
C PHE A 274 1.21 0.32 28.61
N TYR A 275 1.24 -0.62 27.65
CA TYR A 275 1.01 -0.32 26.24
C TYR A 275 -0.40 -0.70 25.85
N ARG A 276 -1.05 0.15 25.07
CA ARG A 276 -2.40 -0.09 24.54
C ARG A 276 -2.43 0.20 23.06
N SER A 277 -3.26 -0.51 22.31
CA SER A 277 -3.53 -0.22 20.91
C SER A 277 -5.00 0.13 20.72
N ARG A 278 -5.26 1.04 19.79
CA ARG A 278 -6.60 1.40 19.33
C ARG A 278 -7.09 0.50 18.20
N ALA A 279 -6.18 -0.29 17.60
CA ALA A 279 -6.54 -1.26 16.55
C ALA A 279 -7.30 -2.44 17.16
N GLU A 280 -8.53 -2.67 16.70
CA GLU A 280 -9.30 -3.83 17.10
C GLU A 280 -8.54 -5.12 16.76
N ARG A 281 -8.55 -6.10 17.68
CA ARG A 281 -7.69 -7.29 17.60
C ARG A 281 -7.85 -8.05 16.28
N ARG A 282 -9.08 -8.23 15.77
CA ARG A 282 -9.36 -8.94 14.50
C ARG A 282 -8.88 -8.16 13.26
N SER A 283 -8.70 -6.84 13.38
CA SER A 283 -8.28 -5.96 12.29
C SER A 283 -6.80 -5.56 12.37
N ARG A 284 -6.01 -6.10 13.31
CA ARG A 284 -4.60 -5.73 13.49
C ARG A 284 -3.74 -6.03 12.27
N SER A 285 -2.95 -5.05 11.85
CA SER A 285 -2.03 -5.16 10.72
C SER A 285 -0.75 -5.91 11.10
N ASP A 286 -0.27 -6.78 10.19
CA ASP A 286 1.06 -7.41 10.32
C ASP A 286 2.21 -6.52 9.78
N LEU A 287 1.89 -5.34 9.26
CA LEU A 287 2.88 -4.41 8.70
C LEU A 287 3.07 -3.15 9.51
N ASN A 288 2.01 -2.69 10.17
CA ASN A 288 2.00 -1.44 10.91
C ASN A 288 1.38 -1.68 12.28
N VAL A 289 2.22 -1.82 13.28
CA VAL A 289 1.78 -1.99 14.68
C VAL A 289 1.71 -0.63 15.34
N THR A 290 0.52 -0.23 15.80
CA THR A 290 0.30 1.04 16.50
C THR A 290 0.06 0.80 17.98
N PHE A 291 0.65 1.62 18.83
CA PHE A 291 0.49 1.54 20.27
C PHE A 291 0.71 2.89 20.93
N GLN A 292 0.25 3.02 22.15
CA GLN A 292 0.43 4.20 23.00
C GLN A 292 0.59 3.80 24.46
N THR A 293 1.15 4.68 25.26
CA THR A 293 1.20 4.58 26.72
C THR A 293 -0.02 5.27 27.33
N GLU A 294 0.02 5.55 28.64
CA GLU A 294 -1.07 6.23 29.34
C GLU A 294 -1.19 7.72 28.99
N SER A 295 -0.10 8.34 28.48
CA SER A 295 -0.09 9.77 28.18
C SER A 295 0.78 10.13 26.97
N ALA A 296 0.44 11.25 26.32
CA ALA A 296 1.21 11.78 25.19
C ALA A 296 2.64 12.21 25.61
N GLU A 297 2.85 12.63 26.87
CA GLU A 297 4.16 12.97 27.40
C GLU A 297 5.05 11.74 27.53
N LEU A 298 4.48 10.61 27.93
CA LEU A 298 5.22 9.35 28.02
C LEU A 298 5.51 8.75 26.62
N ASP A 299 4.57 8.89 25.69
CA ASP A 299 4.78 8.55 24.28
C ASP A 299 5.94 9.35 23.67
N ALA A 300 6.00 10.67 23.95
CA ALA A 300 7.08 11.53 23.46
C ALA A 300 8.44 11.11 24.03
N LYS A 301 8.51 10.76 25.32
CA LYS A 301 9.74 10.24 25.96
C LYS A 301 10.17 8.90 25.36
N PHE A 302 9.20 7.99 25.10
CA PHE A 302 9.50 6.73 24.43
C PHE A 302 10.16 6.96 23.06
N ILE A 303 9.60 7.85 22.25
CA ILE A 303 10.10 8.17 20.90
C ILE A 303 11.51 8.79 20.99
N GLU A 304 11.72 9.72 21.91
CA GLU A 304 13.02 10.39 22.12
C GLU A 304 14.09 9.38 22.57
N GLU A 305 13.81 8.56 23.58
CA GLU A 305 14.75 7.56 24.08
C GLU A 305 15.03 6.48 23.00
N ALA A 306 14.00 6.00 22.28
CA ALA A 306 14.15 5.04 21.20
C ALA A 306 15.08 5.56 20.08
N ALA A 307 14.99 6.85 19.75
CA ALA A 307 15.85 7.46 18.73
C ALA A 307 17.33 7.41 19.12
N THR A 308 17.69 7.52 20.41
CA THR A 308 19.08 7.36 20.88
C THR A 308 19.63 5.95 20.71
N HIS A 309 18.74 4.96 20.52
CA HIS A 309 19.07 3.57 20.25
C HIS A 309 18.96 3.22 18.74
N GLY A 310 18.86 4.23 17.87
CA GLY A 310 18.78 4.04 16.42
C GLY A 310 17.38 3.68 15.92
N MET A 311 16.35 3.68 16.75
CA MET A 311 14.95 3.43 16.38
C MET A 311 14.25 4.74 16.04
N VAL A 312 14.27 5.13 14.76
CA VAL A 312 13.72 6.40 14.27
C VAL A 312 12.33 6.24 13.65
N ASN A 313 11.62 7.35 13.48
CA ASN A 313 10.31 7.42 12.82
C ASN A 313 9.20 6.60 13.51
N LEU A 314 9.25 6.44 14.82
CA LEU A 314 8.23 5.71 15.59
C LEU A 314 6.97 6.54 15.89
N LYS A 315 6.95 7.85 15.63
CA LYS A 315 5.77 8.69 15.88
C LYS A 315 4.57 8.23 15.06
N GLY A 316 3.45 7.93 15.71
CA GLY A 316 2.20 7.57 15.09
C GLY A 316 1.53 8.73 14.34
N LEU A 317 0.81 8.44 13.27
CA LEU A 317 0.09 9.45 12.47
C LEU A 317 -1.18 9.95 13.18
N VAL A 318 -1.82 9.07 13.94
CA VAL A 318 -3.05 9.36 14.70
C VAL A 318 -2.81 9.39 16.21
N GLY A 319 -1.56 9.71 16.62
CA GLY A 319 -1.10 9.70 18.01
C GLY A 319 -0.33 8.43 18.37
N GLY A 320 0.31 8.43 19.55
CA GLY A 320 1.12 7.31 20.03
C GLY A 320 2.34 6.99 19.16
N MET A 321 2.72 5.73 19.17
CA MET A 321 3.82 5.15 18.40
C MET A 321 3.33 4.23 17.28
N ARG A 322 4.15 4.09 16.24
CA ARG A 322 3.89 3.19 15.12
C ARG A 322 5.18 2.52 14.66
N ALA A 323 5.22 1.20 14.73
CA ALA A 323 6.27 0.40 14.10
C ALA A 323 5.82 -0.03 12.69
N SER A 324 6.48 0.51 11.66
CA SER A 324 6.24 0.13 10.26
C SER A 324 7.29 -0.88 9.81
N MET A 325 6.86 -2.14 9.61
CA MET A 325 7.75 -3.29 9.37
C MET A 325 7.42 -3.95 8.03
N TYR A 326 7.62 -3.21 6.92
CA TYR A 326 7.36 -3.70 5.57
C TYR A 326 8.16 -4.97 5.20
N ASN A 327 7.90 -5.54 4.02
CA ASN A 327 8.38 -6.86 3.61
C ASN A 327 9.87 -7.10 3.88
N ALA A 328 10.73 -6.15 3.53
CA ALA A 328 12.19 -6.26 3.69
C ALA A 328 12.71 -5.86 5.08
N PHE A 329 11.84 -5.45 6.01
CA PHE A 329 12.27 -5.11 7.36
C PHE A 329 12.72 -6.38 8.10
N PRO A 330 13.93 -6.41 8.70
CA PRO A 330 14.45 -7.62 9.32
C PRO A 330 13.75 -7.94 10.65
N ARG A 331 13.54 -9.21 10.95
CA ARG A 331 13.00 -9.69 12.24
C ARG A 331 13.76 -9.11 13.43
N ARG A 332 15.10 -9.03 13.34
CA ARG A 332 15.94 -8.46 14.40
C ARG A 332 15.53 -7.06 14.80
N GLY A 333 15.03 -6.25 13.86
CA GLY A 333 14.51 -4.92 14.16
C GLY A 333 13.27 -4.94 15.06
N ALA A 334 12.37 -5.92 14.88
CA ALA A 334 11.22 -6.11 15.76
C ALA A 334 11.65 -6.60 17.15
N GLU A 335 12.64 -7.51 17.22
CA GLU A 335 13.20 -8.00 18.48
C GLU A 335 13.83 -6.86 19.30
N VAL A 336 14.64 -6.01 18.66
CA VAL A 336 15.26 -4.84 19.31
C VAL A 336 14.20 -3.86 19.84
N LEU A 337 13.14 -3.64 19.09
CA LEU A 337 12.02 -2.81 19.54
C LEU A 337 11.35 -3.42 20.78
N VAL A 338 11.10 -4.72 20.80
CA VAL A 338 10.48 -5.40 21.96
C VAL A 338 11.39 -5.40 23.19
N GLU A 339 12.70 -5.62 22.99
CA GLU A 339 13.71 -5.50 24.08
C GLU A 339 13.65 -4.09 24.70
N PHE A 340 13.61 -3.05 23.85
CA PHE A 340 13.49 -1.66 24.31
C PHE A 340 12.15 -1.37 25.00
N MET A 341 11.03 -1.85 24.43
CA MET A 341 9.70 -1.69 25.03
C MET A 341 9.65 -2.28 26.44
N LYS A 342 10.25 -3.46 26.64
CA LYS A 342 10.32 -4.10 27.95
C LYS A 342 11.14 -3.27 28.93
N ASP A 343 12.37 -2.87 28.57
CA ASP A 343 13.22 -2.03 29.41
C ASP A 343 12.57 -0.69 29.78
N PHE A 344 11.92 -0.05 28.78
CA PHE A 344 11.21 1.21 29.04
C PHE A 344 10.04 1.03 30.02
N MET A 345 9.26 -0.03 29.87
CA MET A 345 8.18 -0.37 30.79
C MET A 345 8.70 -0.65 32.20
N ASP A 346 9.77 -1.45 32.34
CA ASP A 346 10.36 -1.80 33.65
C ASP A 346 10.88 -0.55 34.40
N ARG A 347 11.31 0.49 33.69
CA ARG A 347 11.80 1.76 34.28
C ARG A 347 10.71 2.80 34.55
N ARG A 348 9.55 2.68 33.94
CA ARG A 348 8.50 3.73 33.92
C ARG A 348 7.13 3.25 34.43
N GLY A 349 6.94 1.91 34.54
CA GLY A 349 5.70 1.26 35.00
C GLY A 349 5.52 1.09 36.49
#